data_e38da1e8a1160b38a66b4aa4f211a153
#
_entry.id   e38da1e8a1160b38a66b4aa4f211a153
#
_cell.length_a   1.000
_cell.length_b   1.000
_cell.length_c   1.000
_cell.angle_alpha   90.00
_cell.angle_beta   90.00
_cell.angle_gamma   90.00
#
_symmetry.space_group_name_H-M   'P 1'
#
loop_
_entity.id
_entity.type
_entity.pdbx_description
1 polymer ?
#
loop_
_entity_poly.entity_id
_entity_poly.type
_entity_poly.pdbx_seq_one_letter_code
_entity_poly.pdbx_strand_id
1 'polypeptide(L)'
;MTPQLHNELWTSWASLLRSYAAAHGLNAPQHAVVEVSPEHITLRVGSRWLRFTPIAVESSGSPEVDFALLEDGTVQIDDAAAEEMDVAAERFARELLLP
;
A
#
# COMPACT_ATOMS: atom_id res chain seq x y z
N MET A 1 -5.56 -7.57 -18.13
CA MET A 1 -4.16 -7.44 -17.64
C MET A 1 -3.48 -8.80 -17.67
N THR A 2 -2.27 -8.87 -18.16
CA THR A 2 -1.50 -10.11 -18.14
C THR A 2 -0.96 -10.38 -16.73
N PRO A 3 -0.71 -11.66 -16.37
CA PRO A 3 -0.09 -11.96 -15.08
C PRO A 3 1.28 -11.31 -14.90
N GLN A 4 2.08 -11.21 -15.97
CA GLN A 4 3.38 -10.57 -15.93
C GLN A 4 3.26 -9.08 -15.61
N LEU A 5 2.36 -8.37 -16.26
CA LEU A 5 2.14 -6.95 -16.00
C LEU A 5 1.64 -6.74 -14.57
N HIS A 6 0.72 -7.57 -14.11
CA HIS A 6 0.24 -7.49 -12.73
C HIS A 6 1.39 -7.66 -11.73
N ASN A 7 2.28 -8.63 -11.96
CA ASN A 7 3.42 -8.87 -11.07
C ASN A 7 4.38 -7.67 -11.05
N GLU A 8 4.59 -7.05 -12.20
CA GLU A 8 5.43 -5.85 -12.28
C GLU A 8 4.82 -4.68 -11.52
N LEU A 9 3.53 -4.46 -11.67
CA LEU A 9 2.80 -3.41 -10.95
C LEU A 9 2.77 -3.68 -9.44
N TRP A 10 2.56 -4.94 -9.05
CA TRP A 10 2.56 -5.36 -7.65
C TRP A 10 3.92 -5.11 -7.01
N THR A 11 5.00 -5.46 -7.71
CA THR A 11 6.37 -5.21 -7.25
C THR A 11 6.65 -3.72 -7.10
N SER A 12 6.21 -2.92 -8.06
CA SER A 12 6.36 -1.47 -8.01
C SER A 12 5.59 -0.87 -6.82
N TRP A 13 4.37 -1.33 -6.61
CA TRP A 13 3.54 -0.90 -5.48
C TRP A 13 4.23 -1.21 -4.15
N ALA A 14 4.73 -2.44 -3.99
CA ALA A 14 5.46 -2.85 -2.79
C ALA A 14 6.70 -2.00 -2.56
N SER A 15 7.45 -1.71 -3.62
CA SER A 15 8.66 -0.89 -3.57
C SER A 15 8.37 0.53 -3.09
N LEU A 16 7.32 1.14 -3.63
CA LEU A 16 6.91 2.48 -3.24
C LEU A 16 6.46 2.52 -1.78
N LEU A 17 5.68 1.55 -1.34
CA LEU A 17 5.25 1.46 0.06
C LEU A 17 6.45 1.33 1.01
N ARG A 18 7.42 0.50 0.66
CA ARG A 18 8.65 0.35 1.46
C ARG A 18 9.43 1.65 1.54
N SER A 19 9.58 2.32 0.42
CA SER A 19 10.35 3.57 0.34
C SER A 19 9.73 4.66 1.19
N TYR A 20 8.43 4.84 1.09
CA TYR A 20 7.74 5.87 1.87
C TYR A 20 7.60 5.50 3.35
N ALA A 21 7.42 4.21 3.66
CA ALA A 21 7.42 3.75 5.04
C ALA A 21 8.77 4.03 5.71
N ALA A 22 9.87 3.80 5.00
CA ALA A 22 11.20 4.11 5.50
C ALA A 22 11.39 5.62 5.69
N ALA A 23 10.98 6.43 4.71
CA ALA A 23 11.13 7.88 4.76
C ALA A 23 10.34 8.49 5.93
N HIS A 24 9.08 8.12 6.08
CA HIS A 24 8.25 8.62 7.18
C HIS A 24 8.66 8.03 8.53
N GLY A 25 9.21 6.83 8.53
CA GLY A 25 9.68 6.15 9.73
C GLY A 25 10.87 6.85 10.40
N LEU A 26 11.63 7.64 9.65
CA LEU A 26 12.77 8.38 10.21
C LEU A 26 12.35 9.37 11.30
N ASN A 27 11.14 9.90 11.21
CA ASN A 27 10.64 10.90 12.15
C ASN A 27 9.49 10.36 13.02
N ALA A 28 9.20 9.08 12.91
CA ALA A 28 8.15 8.44 13.68
C ALA A 28 8.71 7.78 14.94
N PRO A 29 7.92 7.67 16.04
CA PRO A 29 8.38 6.98 17.24
C PRO A 29 8.55 5.47 17.03
N GLN A 30 7.94 4.90 16.01
CA GLN A 30 8.01 3.48 15.70
C GLN A 30 8.33 3.28 14.22
N HIS A 31 9.00 2.17 13.90
CA HIS A 31 9.29 1.81 12.53
C HIS A 31 8.21 0.88 11.97
N ALA A 32 7.93 1.02 10.69
CA ALA A 32 7.04 0.11 10.00
C ALA A 32 7.77 -1.17 9.62
N VAL A 33 7.09 -2.29 9.76
CA VAL A 33 7.52 -3.57 9.21
C VAL A 33 6.70 -3.81 7.95
N VAL A 34 7.37 -4.08 6.83
CA VAL A 34 6.71 -4.32 5.54
C VAL A 34 6.97 -5.76 5.12
N GLU A 35 5.90 -6.53 5.00
CA GLU A 35 5.96 -7.92 4.57
C GLU A 35 5.32 -8.04 3.19
N VAL A 36 6.02 -8.65 2.24
CA VAL A 36 5.56 -8.76 0.85
C VAL A 36 5.52 -10.21 0.42
N SER A 37 4.38 -10.61 -0.15
CA SER A 37 4.23 -11.90 -0.81
C SER A 37 3.46 -11.70 -2.12
N PRO A 38 3.35 -12.72 -3.00
CA PRO A 38 2.56 -12.58 -4.21
C PRO A 38 1.07 -12.32 -3.96
N GLU A 39 0.57 -12.70 -2.80
CA GLU A 39 -0.85 -12.59 -2.46
C GLU A 39 -1.19 -11.38 -1.62
N HIS A 40 -0.23 -10.83 -0.87
CA HIS A 40 -0.52 -9.67 -0.02
C HIS A 40 0.74 -8.89 0.34
N ILE A 41 0.52 -7.62 0.67
CA ILE A 41 1.53 -6.72 1.21
C ILE A 41 0.96 -6.19 2.52
N THR A 42 1.69 -6.36 3.62
CA THR A 42 1.26 -5.90 4.94
C THR A 42 2.26 -4.89 5.49
N LEU A 43 1.77 -3.74 5.92
CA LEU A 43 2.54 -2.75 6.66
C LEU A 43 2.04 -2.76 8.11
N ARG A 44 2.96 -2.82 9.06
CA ARG A 44 2.61 -2.87 10.48
C ARG A 44 3.43 -1.88 11.28
N VAL A 45 2.76 -1.10 12.12
CA VAL A 45 3.38 -0.14 13.04
C VAL A 45 2.74 -0.32 14.41
N GLY A 46 3.42 -1.00 15.32
CA GLY A 46 2.85 -1.34 16.62
C GLY A 46 1.61 -2.22 16.46
N SER A 47 0.49 -1.78 16.99
CA SER A 47 -0.80 -2.49 16.89
C SER A 47 -1.60 -2.11 15.64
N ARG A 48 -1.14 -1.11 14.88
CA ARG A 48 -1.80 -0.68 13.64
C ARG A 48 -1.22 -1.42 12.46
N TRP A 49 -2.08 -1.76 11.51
CA TRP A 49 -1.63 -2.47 10.30
C TRP A 49 -2.50 -2.09 9.10
N LEU A 50 -1.92 -2.32 7.93
CA LEU A 50 -2.54 -2.06 6.64
C LEU A 50 -2.17 -3.20 5.72
N ARG A 51 -3.14 -3.83 5.08
CA ARG A 51 -2.91 -4.99 4.21
C ARG A 51 -3.56 -4.80 2.86
N PHE A 52 -2.76 -4.99 1.82
CA PHE A 52 -3.22 -5.00 0.44
C PHE A 52 -3.25 -6.42 -0.10
N THR A 53 -4.32 -6.74 -0.81
CA THR A 53 -4.37 -7.90 -1.70
C THR A 53 -4.58 -7.37 -3.13
N PRO A 54 -4.52 -8.22 -4.17
CA PRO A 54 -4.78 -7.74 -5.53
C PRO A 54 -6.16 -7.13 -5.75
N ILE A 55 -7.12 -7.37 -4.86
CA ILE A 55 -8.51 -6.92 -5.02
C ILE A 55 -9.04 -6.07 -3.87
N ALA A 56 -8.29 -5.92 -2.78
CA ALA A 56 -8.82 -5.26 -1.59
C ALA A 56 -7.71 -4.63 -0.74
N VAL A 57 -8.09 -3.67 0.08
CA VAL A 57 -7.23 -3.14 1.14
C VAL A 57 -8.03 -3.08 2.43
N GLU A 58 -7.41 -3.54 3.52
CA GLU A 58 -8.01 -3.45 4.85
C GLU A 58 -7.00 -2.92 5.85
N SER A 59 -7.51 -2.35 6.94
CA SER A 59 -6.67 -1.80 7.99
C SER A 59 -7.25 -2.11 9.35
N SER A 60 -6.43 -1.96 10.39
CA SER A 60 -6.81 -2.26 11.77
C SER A 60 -7.95 -1.39 12.30
N GLY A 61 -8.21 -0.25 11.69
CA GLY A 61 -9.25 0.67 12.17
C GLY A 61 -10.41 0.88 11.20
N SER A 62 -10.45 0.16 10.07
CA SER A 62 -11.43 0.41 9.02
C SER A 62 -11.85 -0.88 8.33
N PRO A 63 -13.09 -0.93 7.79
CA PRO A 63 -13.51 -2.10 7.03
C PRO A 63 -12.73 -2.23 5.72
N GLU A 64 -12.75 -3.44 5.16
CA GLU A 64 -12.15 -3.73 3.87
C GLU A 64 -12.85 -2.92 2.77
N VAL A 65 -12.06 -2.35 1.85
CA VAL A 65 -12.56 -1.68 0.66
C VAL A 65 -11.88 -2.25 -0.58
N ASP A 66 -12.48 -2.02 -1.74
CA ASP A 66 -11.93 -2.49 -3.01
C ASP A 66 -10.61 -1.77 -3.32
N PHE A 67 -9.69 -2.51 -3.91
CA PHE A 67 -8.40 -1.99 -4.35
C PHE A 67 -8.07 -2.63 -5.69
N ALA A 68 -7.51 -1.86 -6.61
CA ALA A 68 -7.08 -2.36 -7.91
C ALA A 68 -5.84 -1.64 -8.41
N LEU A 69 -4.91 -2.39 -8.97
CA LEU A 69 -3.80 -1.87 -9.76
C LEU A 69 -4.27 -1.83 -11.21
N LEU A 70 -4.14 -0.67 -11.86
CA LEU A 70 -4.61 -0.49 -13.23
C LEU A 70 -3.43 -0.58 -14.21
N GLU A 71 -3.73 -0.94 -15.45
CA GLU A 71 -2.70 -1.18 -16.46
C GLU A 71 -1.85 0.04 -16.79
N ASP A 72 -2.38 1.24 -16.56
CA ASP A 72 -1.64 2.49 -16.79
C ASP A 72 -0.71 2.88 -15.63
N GLY A 73 -0.59 2.03 -14.59
CA GLY A 73 0.26 2.32 -13.45
C GLY A 73 -0.39 3.16 -12.36
N THR A 74 -1.70 3.37 -12.44
CA THR A 74 -2.47 4.03 -11.39
C THR A 74 -3.11 3.00 -10.47
N VAL A 75 -3.63 3.45 -9.34
CA VAL A 75 -4.38 2.61 -8.40
C VAL A 75 -5.76 3.21 -8.17
N GLN A 76 -6.73 2.34 -7.95
CA GLN A 76 -8.08 2.74 -7.60
C GLN A 76 -8.45 2.14 -6.26
N ILE A 77 -8.95 2.98 -5.36
CA ILE A 77 -9.30 2.59 -4.01
C ILE A 77 -10.77 2.93 -3.81
N ASP A 78 -11.58 1.90 -3.49
CA ASP A 78 -13.02 2.02 -3.34
C ASP A 78 -13.64 2.63 -4.61
N ASP A 79 -14.53 3.60 -4.48
CA ASP A 79 -15.18 4.29 -5.59
C ASP A 79 -14.46 5.57 -5.99
N ALA A 80 -13.30 5.85 -5.42
CA ALA A 80 -12.55 7.06 -5.71
C ALA A 80 -11.96 7.03 -7.12
N ALA A 81 -11.63 8.19 -7.66
CA ALA A 81 -10.94 8.31 -8.93
C ALA A 81 -9.55 7.64 -8.82
N ALA A 82 -9.09 7.06 -9.93
CA ALA A 82 -7.75 6.49 -10.00
C ALA A 82 -6.69 7.56 -9.76
N GLU A 83 -5.62 7.19 -9.04
CA GLU A 83 -4.54 8.12 -8.71
C GLU A 83 -3.19 7.48 -8.99
N GLU A 84 -2.17 8.32 -9.11
CA GLU A 84 -0.81 7.85 -9.33
C GLU A 84 -0.37 6.96 -8.16
N MET A 85 0.28 5.86 -8.49
CA MET A 85 0.76 4.87 -7.53
C MET A 85 1.67 5.52 -6.48
N ASP A 86 2.56 6.41 -6.91
CA ASP A 86 3.49 7.13 -6.07
C ASP A 86 2.77 7.99 -5.03
N VAL A 87 1.76 8.73 -5.44
CA VAL A 87 0.96 9.60 -4.57
C VAL A 87 0.19 8.78 -3.54
N ALA A 88 -0.43 7.69 -3.99
CA ALA A 88 -1.21 6.82 -3.11
C ALA A 88 -0.32 6.13 -2.07
N ALA A 89 0.84 5.62 -2.49
CA ALA A 89 1.78 4.94 -1.59
C ALA A 89 2.30 5.89 -0.50
N GLU A 90 2.63 7.11 -0.87
CA GLU A 90 3.07 8.13 0.09
C GLU A 90 1.98 8.41 1.11
N ARG A 91 0.74 8.60 0.65
CA ARG A 91 -0.39 8.88 1.55
C ARG A 91 -0.63 7.73 2.53
N PHE A 92 -0.65 6.50 2.07
CA PHE A 92 -0.87 5.33 2.93
C PHE A 92 0.22 5.20 3.99
N ALA A 93 1.49 5.37 3.59
CA ALA A 93 2.61 5.28 4.52
C ALA A 93 2.56 6.40 5.56
N ARG A 94 2.27 7.61 5.12
CA ARG A 94 2.17 8.78 6.00
C ARG A 94 1.05 8.61 7.02
N GLU A 95 -0.14 8.20 6.57
CA GLU A 95 -1.29 8.03 7.46
C GLU A 95 -1.08 6.92 8.47
N LEU A 96 -0.36 5.87 8.11
CA LEU A 96 -0.07 4.77 9.02
C LEU A 96 0.94 5.17 10.10
N LEU A 97 1.96 5.94 9.72
CA LEU A 97 3.08 6.30 10.60
C LEU A 97 2.84 7.56 11.42
N LEU A 98 1.97 8.46 10.96
CA LEU A 98 1.61 9.65 11.73
C LEU A 98 0.45 9.32 12.68
N PRO A 99 0.49 9.80 13.91
CA PRO A 99 -0.59 9.59 14.88
C PRO A 99 -1.86 10.33 14.49
#